data_559c1535ccebc8942832073f1086bcaf
#
_entry.id   559c1535ccebc8942832073f1086bcaf
#
_cell.length_a   1.000
_cell.length_b   1.000
_cell.length_c   1.000
_cell.angle_alpha   90.00
_cell.angle_beta   90.00
_cell.angle_gamma   90.00
#
_symmetry.space_group_name_H-M   'P 1'
#
loop_
_entity.id
_entity.type
_entity.pdbx_description
1 polymer ?
#
loop_
_entity_poly.entity_id
_entity_poly.type
_entity_poly.pdbx_seq_one_letter_code
_entity_poly.pdbx_strand_id
1 'polypeptide(L)'
;MVFIALQVYAALSIQLGGVLAVALKPYDSLAGLSRDEVDAFANGVKVVGAQPVPPPIKDTSLKLVNDALHPWRPLSPGDQRGPCPGLNTLASHGWLPRSGVATPAQIMDAVQNGFNMAWSTALVITYAAFLVDGNPLTNLMSIGGSSRLTGPSPPAPAVVGGLSRHGTFEGDASMTRSDAFLGDNHSFNETLFQQLVAISNAVGGGKYNVSAAAEVRFQRFQDSVTRNPTFDFSNPRFATAFGETIFPMAFFIDGRDKSLALDLEVMRGFFQDSRMPVDFHRRDGAFDGGGTEFDLIFNSHDYF
;
A
#
# COMPACT_ATOMS: atom_id res chain seq x y z
N MET A 1 7.50 -17.40 17.10
CA MET A 1 7.70 -16.54 15.93
C MET A 1 7.72 -17.31 14.62
N VAL A 2 8.52 -18.34 14.48
CA VAL A 2 8.55 -19.19 13.25
C VAL A 2 7.18 -19.79 12.90
N PHE A 3 6.37 -20.18 13.88
CA PHE A 3 5.05 -20.79 13.66
C PHE A 3 4.00 -19.84 13.05
N ILE A 4 3.99 -18.56 13.41
CA ILE A 4 3.05 -17.58 12.86
C ILE A 4 3.46 -17.19 11.44
N ALA A 5 4.75 -17.05 11.19
CA ALA A 5 5.28 -16.82 9.85
C ALA A 5 4.97 -17.99 8.91
N LEU A 6 5.04 -19.24 9.40
CA LEU A 6 4.64 -20.43 8.62
C LEU A 6 3.12 -20.47 8.35
N GLN A 7 2.29 -20.04 9.30
CA GLN A 7 0.84 -19.99 9.10
C GLN A 7 0.43 -18.90 8.10
N VAL A 8 1.07 -17.73 8.14
CA VAL A 8 0.86 -16.67 7.14
C VAL A 8 1.35 -17.14 5.76
N TYR A 9 2.49 -17.81 5.68
CA TYR A 9 3.02 -18.38 4.45
C TYR A 9 2.09 -19.47 3.87
N ALA A 10 1.53 -20.33 4.70
CA ALA A 10 0.57 -21.35 4.30
C ALA A 10 -0.77 -20.73 3.85
N ALA A 11 -1.25 -19.67 4.52
CA ALA A 11 -2.46 -18.97 4.12
C ALA A 11 -2.27 -18.22 2.79
N LEU A 12 -1.12 -17.59 2.57
CA LEU A 12 -0.76 -16.96 1.29
C LEU A 12 -0.69 -17.97 0.14
N SER A 13 -0.14 -19.15 0.38
CA SER A 13 0.01 -20.16 -0.68
C SER A 13 -1.30 -20.86 -1.06
N ILE A 14 -2.30 -20.87 -0.17
CA ILE A 14 -3.59 -21.54 -0.38
C ILE A 14 -4.61 -20.63 -1.10
N GLN A 15 -4.60 -19.32 -0.84
CA GLN A 15 -5.61 -18.41 -1.42
C GLN A 15 -5.22 -17.76 -2.75
N LEU A 16 -3.93 -17.73 -3.09
CA LEU A 16 -3.43 -17.07 -4.30
C LEU A 16 -2.93 -18.07 -5.35
N GLY A 17 -3.60 -19.18 -5.50
CA GLY A 17 -3.42 -20.23 -6.49
C GLY A 17 -2.27 -20.02 -7.49
N GLY A 18 -1.03 -20.29 -7.07
CA GLY A 18 0.12 -20.41 -7.97
C GLY A 18 0.85 -19.15 -8.41
N VAL A 19 0.29 -17.95 -8.24
CA VAL A 19 0.89 -16.70 -8.77
C VAL A 19 1.83 -16.02 -7.76
N LEU A 20 1.67 -16.24 -6.47
CA LEU A 20 2.53 -15.66 -5.42
C LEU A 20 3.56 -16.65 -4.83
N ALA A 21 3.73 -17.84 -5.39
CA ALA A 21 4.79 -18.77 -4.99
C ALA A 21 6.19 -18.33 -5.45
N VAL A 22 6.34 -17.14 -6.02
CA VAL A 22 7.64 -16.59 -6.38
C VAL A 22 8.21 -15.85 -5.18
N ALA A 23 9.04 -16.56 -4.44
CA ALA A 23 10.15 -16.04 -3.63
C ALA A 23 9.96 -14.60 -3.07
N LEU A 24 8.99 -14.39 -2.17
CA LEU A 24 9.19 -13.36 -1.15
C LEU A 24 10.51 -13.74 -0.46
N LYS A 25 11.56 -12.98 -0.68
CA LYS A 25 12.80 -13.14 0.09
C LYS A 25 12.38 -13.07 1.55
N PRO A 26 12.52 -14.14 2.34
CA PRO A 26 11.99 -14.15 3.69
C PRO A 26 12.72 -13.09 4.50
N TYR A 27 11.97 -12.16 5.08
CA TYR A 27 12.46 -11.18 6.05
C TYR A 27 13.59 -10.28 5.55
N ASP A 28 13.39 -9.48 4.52
CA ASP A 28 14.40 -8.52 4.07
C ASP A 28 14.91 -7.65 5.24
N SER A 29 14.07 -7.38 6.23
CA SER A 29 14.44 -6.68 7.46
C SER A 29 15.45 -7.43 8.36
N LEU A 30 15.67 -8.72 8.13
CA LEU A 30 16.68 -9.54 8.82
C LEU A 30 17.55 -10.30 7.82
N ALA A 31 17.46 -9.98 6.53
CA ALA A 31 18.16 -10.69 5.47
C ALA A 31 19.69 -10.62 5.65
N GLY A 32 20.33 -11.75 5.45
CA GLY A 32 21.79 -11.85 5.51
C GLY A 32 22.39 -11.94 6.91
N LEU A 33 21.57 -11.87 7.97
CA LEU A 33 22.04 -12.12 9.34
C LEU A 33 22.05 -13.60 9.66
N SER A 34 23.09 -14.06 10.36
CA SER A 34 23.12 -15.37 11.00
C SER A 34 22.14 -15.41 12.17
N ARG A 35 21.79 -16.60 12.63
CA ARG A 35 20.93 -16.79 13.81
C ARG A 35 21.54 -16.12 15.06
N ASP A 36 22.83 -16.25 15.28
CA ASP A 36 23.52 -15.68 16.44
C ASP A 36 23.48 -14.13 16.41
N GLU A 37 23.61 -13.53 15.24
CA GLU A 37 23.48 -12.06 15.06
C GLU A 37 22.05 -11.60 15.33
N VAL A 38 21.05 -12.33 14.87
CA VAL A 38 19.64 -12.03 15.17
C VAL A 38 19.37 -12.17 16.67
N ASP A 39 19.85 -13.23 17.31
CA ASP A 39 19.67 -13.46 18.73
C ASP A 39 20.42 -12.39 19.57
N ALA A 40 21.64 -12.04 19.21
CA ALA A 40 22.39 -10.97 19.85
C ALA A 40 21.70 -9.60 19.72
N PHE A 41 21.20 -9.28 18.55
CA PHE A 41 20.42 -8.06 18.31
C PHE A 41 19.11 -8.06 19.12
N ALA A 42 18.37 -9.16 19.10
CA ALA A 42 17.10 -9.32 19.83
C ALA A 42 17.27 -9.17 21.34
N ASN A 43 18.40 -9.62 21.91
CA ASN A 43 18.70 -9.45 23.33
C ASN A 43 18.94 -7.98 23.74
N GLY A 44 19.33 -7.13 22.77
CA GLY A 44 19.53 -5.68 22.99
C GLY A 44 18.29 -4.82 22.76
N VAL A 45 17.18 -5.42 22.29
CA VAL A 45 15.97 -4.71 21.90
C VAL A 45 14.79 -5.15 22.76
N LYS A 46 13.89 -4.22 23.07
CA LYS A 46 12.59 -4.60 23.64
C LYS A 46 11.76 -5.33 22.57
N VAL A 47 11.86 -6.64 22.55
CA VAL A 47 11.06 -7.48 21.66
C VAL A 47 9.58 -7.36 22.04
N VAL A 48 8.75 -7.00 21.09
CA VAL A 48 7.29 -6.99 21.24
C VAL A 48 6.75 -8.24 20.55
N GLY A 49 6.06 -9.08 21.30
CA GLY A 49 5.42 -10.27 20.74
C GLY A 49 4.42 -9.91 19.63
N ALA A 50 4.28 -10.80 18.66
CA ALA A 50 3.28 -10.62 17.62
C ALA A 50 1.89 -10.45 18.24
N GLN A 51 1.19 -9.39 17.83
CA GLN A 51 -0.20 -9.17 18.22
C GLN A 51 -1.10 -10.16 17.48
N PRO A 52 -2.24 -10.55 18.07
CA PRO A 52 -3.23 -11.33 17.34
C PRO A 52 -3.67 -10.60 16.08
N VAL A 53 -3.85 -11.34 15.00
CA VAL A 53 -4.42 -10.80 13.76
C VAL A 53 -5.86 -10.33 14.06
N PRO A 54 -6.22 -9.08 13.77
CA PRO A 54 -7.59 -8.61 13.96
C PRO A 54 -8.58 -9.49 13.20
N PRO A 55 -9.75 -9.79 13.76
CA PRO A 55 -10.78 -10.52 13.02
C PRO A 55 -11.36 -9.67 11.89
N PRO A 56 -12.09 -10.28 10.94
CA PRO A 56 -12.91 -9.54 9.99
C PRO A 56 -13.87 -8.61 10.72
N ILE A 57 -14.00 -7.36 10.22
CA ILE A 57 -15.03 -6.44 10.76
C ILE A 57 -16.42 -7.00 10.48
N LYS A 58 -17.33 -6.79 11.42
CA LYS A 58 -18.72 -7.28 11.29
C LYS A 58 -19.59 -6.35 10.44
N ASP A 59 -19.34 -5.05 10.56
CA ASP A 59 -20.08 -4.02 9.83
C ASP A 59 -19.30 -3.66 8.55
N THR A 60 -19.78 -4.12 7.41
CA THR A 60 -19.26 -3.82 6.07
C THR A 60 -20.20 -2.89 5.29
N SER A 61 -21.13 -2.24 5.95
CA SER A 61 -22.07 -1.32 5.32
C SER A 61 -21.41 0.00 4.91
N LEU A 62 -22.13 0.73 4.08
CA LEU A 62 -21.85 2.14 3.78
C LEU A 62 -21.75 2.94 5.09
N LYS A 63 -20.64 3.68 5.26
CA LYS A 63 -20.39 4.39 6.52
C LYS A 63 -19.60 5.66 6.28
N LEU A 64 -20.01 6.74 6.96
CA LEU A 64 -19.24 7.98 7.06
C LEU A 64 -17.91 7.69 7.78
N VAL A 65 -16.78 8.02 7.14
CA VAL A 65 -15.43 7.76 7.67
C VAL A 65 -14.57 9.04 7.80
N ASN A 66 -14.98 10.14 7.17
CA ASN A 66 -14.47 11.47 7.48
C ASN A 66 -15.39 12.12 8.53
N ASP A 67 -15.36 11.60 9.74
CA ASP A 67 -16.26 11.97 10.84
C ASP A 67 -15.54 12.79 11.93
N ALA A 68 -16.28 13.20 12.95
CA ALA A 68 -15.74 14.02 14.05
C ALA A 68 -14.66 13.30 14.88
N LEU A 69 -14.60 11.97 14.88
CA LEU A 69 -13.59 11.19 15.58
C LEU A 69 -12.31 11.06 14.75
N HIS A 70 -12.43 11.22 13.43
CA HIS A 70 -11.34 11.09 12.47
C HIS A 70 -11.13 12.37 11.65
N PRO A 71 -10.92 13.55 12.31
CA PRO A 71 -10.68 14.79 11.61
C PRO A 71 -9.33 14.75 10.89
N TRP A 72 -9.28 15.27 9.67
CA TRP A 72 -8.01 15.50 8.99
C TRP A 72 -7.13 16.47 9.79
N ARG A 73 -5.84 16.19 9.83
CA ARG A 73 -4.81 17.08 10.40
C ARG A 73 -3.61 17.14 9.47
N PRO A 74 -2.97 18.31 9.34
CA PRO A 74 -1.70 18.42 8.64
C PRO A 74 -0.61 17.61 9.36
N LEU A 75 0.48 17.36 8.66
CA LEU A 75 1.64 16.64 9.21
C LEU A 75 2.29 17.43 10.35
N SER A 76 2.64 16.71 11.40
CA SER A 76 3.52 17.22 12.44
C SER A 76 4.99 16.84 12.13
N PRO A 77 5.97 17.58 12.65
CA PRO A 77 7.37 17.20 12.49
C PRO A 77 7.63 15.77 12.97
N GLY A 78 8.24 14.96 12.12
CA GLY A 78 8.54 13.56 12.39
C GLY A 78 7.47 12.55 11.95
N ASP A 79 6.29 13.01 11.52
CA ASP A 79 5.27 12.14 10.96
C ASP A 79 5.78 11.51 9.66
N GLN A 80 5.57 10.22 9.52
CA GLN A 80 5.99 9.43 8.36
C GLN A 80 4.84 9.35 7.34
N ARG A 81 5.15 9.67 6.10
CA ARG A 81 4.29 9.43 4.93
C ARG A 81 5.16 8.89 3.81
N GLY A 82 4.56 8.07 2.95
CA GLY A 82 5.29 7.34 1.92
C GLY A 82 4.51 7.22 0.61
N PRO A 83 4.82 6.21 -0.19
CA PRO A 83 4.26 6.07 -1.53
C PRO A 83 2.75 5.77 -1.54
N CYS A 84 2.20 5.18 -0.48
CA CYS A 84 0.80 4.75 -0.44
C CYS A 84 -0.16 5.88 -0.04
N PRO A 85 -0.97 6.43 -0.97
CA PRO A 85 -1.90 7.52 -0.67
C PRO A 85 -3.00 7.11 0.31
N GLY A 86 -3.45 5.85 0.26
CA GLY A 86 -4.46 5.33 1.18
C GLY A 86 -3.99 5.32 2.64
N LEU A 87 -2.81 4.75 2.91
CA LEU A 87 -2.26 4.74 4.27
C LEU A 87 -1.90 6.14 4.77
N ASN A 88 -1.40 7.00 3.89
CA ASN A 88 -1.15 8.41 4.21
C ASN A 88 -2.43 9.11 4.68
N THR A 89 -3.53 8.90 3.94
CA THR A 89 -4.84 9.48 4.26
C THR A 89 -5.38 8.93 5.58
N LEU A 90 -5.33 7.61 5.78
CA LEU A 90 -5.76 7.00 7.04
C LEU A 90 -4.98 7.54 8.25
N ALA A 91 -3.67 7.76 8.11
CA ALA A 91 -2.85 8.36 9.15
C ALA A 91 -3.20 9.84 9.38
N SER A 92 -3.44 10.62 8.31
CA SER A 92 -3.81 12.03 8.43
C SER A 92 -5.20 12.24 9.04
N HIS A 93 -6.08 11.26 8.90
CA HIS A 93 -7.39 11.23 9.54
C HIS A 93 -7.41 10.54 10.92
N GLY A 94 -6.30 9.90 11.33
CA GLY A 94 -6.20 9.26 12.65
C GLY A 94 -6.82 7.87 12.76
N TRP A 95 -7.17 7.25 11.64
CA TRP A 95 -7.48 5.82 11.55
C TRP A 95 -6.24 4.96 11.82
N LEU A 96 -5.06 5.44 11.42
CA LEU A 96 -3.75 4.97 11.82
C LEU A 96 -3.11 5.95 12.81
N PRO A 97 -2.12 5.53 13.60
CA PRO A 97 -1.29 6.47 14.34
C PRO A 97 -0.78 7.58 13.41
N ARG A 98 -0.98 8.83 13.82
CA ARG A 98 -0.64 10.01 13.00
C ARG A 98 0.85 10.10 12.69
N SER A 99 1.68 9.53 13.56
CA SER A 99 3.12 9.38 13.32
C SER A 99 3.45 8.58 12.05
N GLY A 100 2.51 7.80 11.52
CA GLY A 100 2.75 6.90 10.39
C GLY A 100 3.58 5.67 10.74
N VAL A 101 3.76 5.38 12.04
CA VAL A 101 4.38 4.13 12.51
C VAL A 101 3.32 3.32 13.23
N ALA A 102 3.09 2.11 12.77
CA ALA A 102 1.98 1.28 13.21
C ALA A 102 2.37 -0.21 13.28
N THR A 103 1.62 -0.97 14.04
CA THR A 103 1.69 -2.44 14.00
C THR A 103 0.88 -2.98 12.80
N PRO A 104 1.17 -4.20 12.31
CA PRO A 104 0.33 -4.85 11.29
C PRO A 104 -1.15 -4.91 11.69
N ALA A 105 -1.43 -5.18 12.96
CA ALA A 105 -2.80 -5.21 13.49
C ALA A 105 -3.51 -3.85 13.34
N GLN A 106 -2.83 -2.75 13.65
CA GLN A 106 -3.38 -1.40 13.48
C GLN A 106 -3.61 -1.06 12.00
N ILE A 107 -2.72 -1.50 11.09
CA ILE A 107 -2.90 -1.28 9.65
C ILE A 107 -4.12 -2.05 9.15
N MET A 108 -4.23 -3.34 9.49
CA MET A 108 -5.40 -4.15 9.12
C MET A 108 -6.72 -3.54 9.63
N ASP A 109 -6.75 -3.11 10.88
CA ASP A 109 -7.93 -2.48 11.47
C ASP A 109 -8.30 -1.19 10.73
N ALA A 110 -7.32 -0.35 10.44
CA ALA A 110 -7.53 0.92 9.75
C ALA A 110 -8.05 0.75 8.30
N VAL A 111 -7.49 -0.19 7.51
CA VAL A 111 -7.93 -0.38 6.11
C VAL A 111 -9.29 -1.05 6.04
N GLN A 112 -9.64 -1.93 6.99
CA GLN A 112 -10.96 -2.52 7.08
C GLN A 112 -12.01 -1.46 7.48
N ASN A 113 -11.76 -0.68 8.53
CA ASN A 113 -12.73 0.28 9.04
C ASN A 113 -12.82 1.55 8.19
N GLY A 114 -11.69 2.06 7.67
CA GLY A 114 -11.64 3.29 6.89
C GLY A 114 -12.03 3.11 5.43
N PHE A 115 -11.72 1.97 4.81
CA PHE A 115 -11.95 1.74 3.39
C PHE A 115 -12.83 0.53 3.05
N ASN A 116 -13.22 -0.25 4.05
CA ASN A 116 -13.93 -1.50 3.84
C ASN A 116 -13.14 -2.50 2.97
N MET A 117 -11.81 -2.54 3.17
CA MET A 117 -10.98 -3.59 2.56
C MET A 117 -11.32 -4.92 3.21
N ALA A 118 -11.55 -5.97 2.42
CA ALA A 118 -11.82 -7.29 2.96
C ALA A 118 -10.64 -7.81 3.80
N TRP A 119 -10.96 -8.57 4.82
CA TRP A 119 -9.99 -9.11 5.76
C TRP A 119 -8.87 -9.91 5.08
N SER A 120 -9.20 -10.74 4.09
CA SER A 120 -8.24 -11.54 3.32
C SER A 120 -7.22 -10.67 2.60
N THR A 121 -7.67 -9.65 1.90
CA THR A 121 -6.84 -8.69 1.18
C THR A 121 -5.99 -7.87 2.15
N ALA A 122 -6.59 -7.35 3.23
CA ALA A 122 -5.89 -6.63 4.28
C ALA A 122 -4.79 -7.47 4.92
N LEU A 123 -5.07 -8.75 5.22
CA LEU A 123 -4.12 -9.70 5.80
C LEU A 123 -2.91 -9.88 4.89
N VAL A 124 -3.16 -10.26 3.64
CA VAL A 124 -2.10 -10.58 2.68
C VAL A 124 -1.19 -9.37 2.45
N ILE A 125 -1.75 -8.21 2.10
CA ILE A 125 -0.97 -7.03 1.75
C ILE A 125 -0.23 -6.48 2.97
N THR A 126 -0.88 -6.39 4.13
CA THR A 126 -0.26 -5.83 5.33
C THR A 126 0.90 -6.68 5.83
N TYR A 127 0.71 -8.00 5.93
CA TYR A 127 1.77 -8.85 6.47
C TYR A 127 2.89 -9.08 5.45
N ALA A 128 2.60 -9.11 4.15
CA ALA A 128 3.64 -9.14 3.14
C ALA A 128 4.50 -7.87 3.20
N ALA A 129 3.90 -6.69 3.26
CA ALA A 129 4.63 -5.43 3.42
C ALA A 129 5.43 -5.39 4.73
N PHE A 130 4.84 -5.82 5.83
CA PHE A 130 5.52 -5.86 7.12
C PHE A 130 6.75 -6.78 7.13
N LEU A 131 6.69 -7.93 6.47
CA LEU A 131 7.81 -8.87 6.38
C LEU A 131 8.99 -8.31 5.56
N VAL A 132 8.70 -7.46 4.59
CA VAL A 132 9.72 -6.83 3.74
C VAL A 132 10.28 -5.56 4.39
N ASP A 133 9.41 -4.69 4.89
CA ASP A 133 9.73 -3.30 5.23
C ASP A 133 9.65 -2.98 6.73
N GLY A 134 9.03 -3.87 7.54
CA GLY A 134 8.81 -3.67 8.96
C GLY A 134 9.96 -4.18 9.84
N ASN A 135 9.85 -3.89 11.14
CA ASN A 135 10.74 -4.43 12.17
C ASN A 135 10.04 -5.59 12.92
N PRO A 136 10.38 -6.85 12.61
CA PRO A 136 9.71 -8.00 13.20
C PRO A 136 9.99 -8.17 14.71
N LEU A 137 11.04 -7.53 15.25
CA LEU A 137 11.36 -7.59 16.67
C LEU A 137 10.51 -6.63 17.50
N THR A 138 10.19 -5.47 16.97
CA THR A 138 9.37 -4.45 17.64
C THR A 138 7.90 -4.51 17.23
N ASN A 139 7.59 -5.30 16.19
CA ASN A 139 6.26 -5.40 15.59
C ASN A 139 5.75 -4.06 15.05
N LEU A 140 6.65 -3.20 14.53
CA LEU A 140 6.34 -1.88 14.01
C LEU A 140 6.81 -1.71 12.56
N MET A 141 6.04 -0.98 11.77
CA MET A 141 6.38 -0.58 10.41
C MET A 141 6.10 0.91 10.21
N SER A 142 7.00 1.59 9.50
CA SER A 142 6.76 2.94 8.99
C SER A 142 6.02 2.88 7.65
N ILE A 143 4.97 3.67 7.46
CA ILE A 143 4.31 3.84 6.15
C ILE A 143 5.09 4.79 5.24
N GLY A 144 6.13 5.42 5.76
CA GLY A 144 7.11 6.25 5.05
C GLY A 144 8.47 5.58 4.98
N GLY A 145 9.52 6.37 5.10
CA GLY A 145 10.89 5.88 5.14
C GLY A 145 11.29 5.24 6.47
N SER A 146 12.56 4.90 6.56
CA SER A 146 13.17 4.42 7.81
C SER A 146 12.92 5.40 8.96
N SER A 147 12.52 4.89 10.12
CA SER A 147 12.16 5.72 11.27
C SER A 147 12.69 5.15 12.57
N ARG A 148 13.22 6.01 13.43
CA ARG A 148 13.64 5.62 14.79
C ARG A 148 12.47 5.11 15.66
N LEU A 149 11.25 5.48 15.30
CA LEU A 149 10.03 5.04 15.99
C LEU A 149 9.74 3.55 15.78
N THR A 150 10.32 2.92 14.75
CA THR A 150 10.22 1.46 14.55
C THR A 150 11.19 0.67 15.44
N GLY A 151 11.96 1.34 16.30
CA GLY A 151 13.00 0.74 17.14
C GLY A 151 14.37 0.77 16.47
N PRO A 152 15.39 0.21 17.11
CA PRO A 152 16.73 0.16 16.56
C PRO A 152 16.78 -0.66 15.27
N SER A 153 17.60 -0.23 14.33
CA SER A 153 17.86 -0.98 13.10
C SER A 153 18.73 -2.20 13.39
N PRO A 154 18.47 -3.33 12.75
CA PRO A 154 19.38 -4.48 12.81
C PRO A 154 20.72 -4.13 12.16
N PRO A 155 21.79 -4.91 12.43
CA PRO A 155 23.08 -4.72 11.77
C PRO A 155 22.99 -4.97 10.26
N ALA A 156 23.85 -4.32 9.48
CA ALA A 156 23.96 -4.58 8.06
C ALA A 156 24.31 -6.08 7.80
N PRO A 157 23.80 -6.71 6.73
CA PRO A 157 23.10 -6.12 5.58
C PRO A 157 21.59 -5.96 5.74
N ALA A 158 21.03 -6.30 6.88
CA ALA A 158 19.61 -6.21 7.13
C ALA A 158 19.13 -4.73 7.19
N VAL A 159 17.89 -4.47 6.75
CA VAL A 159 17.34 -3.11 6.67
C VAL A 159 15.86 -3.10 7.09
N VAL A 160 15.52 -2.19 8.00
CA VAL A 160 14.12 -1.81 8.28
C VAL A 160 13.87 -0.50 7.53
N GLY A 161 13.36 -0.60 6.30
CA GLY A 161 13.30 0.54 5.37
C GLY A 161 12.02 1.35 5.45
N GLY A 162 10.93 0.77 5.94
CA GLY A 162 9.59 1.32 5.75
C GLY A 162 9.11 1.22 4.31
N LEU A 163 7.86 1.59 4.05
CA LEU A 163 7.25 1.46 2.71
C LEU A 163 7.89 2.32 1.62
N SER A 164 8.72 3.31 1.96
CA SER A 164 9.46 4.09 0.96
C SER A 164 10.70 3.38 0.43
N ARG A 165 11.05 2.22 1.00
CA ARG A 165 12.17 1.42 0.51
C ARG A 165 11.83 0.84 -0.85
N HIS A 166 12.69 1.13 -1.84
CA HIS A 166 12.55 0.57 -3.17
C HIS A 166 12.64 -0.96 -3.18
N GLY A 167 11.68 -1.62 -3.82
CA GLY A 167 11.63 -3.07 -3.92
C GLY A 167 10.25 -3.60 -4.29
N THR A 168 9.61 -4.33 -3.37
CA THR A 168 8.37 -5.06 -3.65
C THR A 168 7.14 -4.16 -3.63
N PHE A 169 6.99 -3.32 -2.60
CA PHE A 169 5.78 -2.49 -2.40
C PHE A 169 5.95 -1.08 -2.96
N GLU A 170 7.05 -0.42 -2.69
CA GLU A 170 7.46 0.72 -3.48
C GLU A 170 8.27 0.19 -4.65
N GLY A 171 7.97 0.58 -5.87
CA GLY A 171 8.68 0.08 -7.04
C GLY A 171 8.41 0.88 -8.30
N ASP A 172 9.12 0.50 -9.35
CA ASP A 172 9.10 1.19 -10.63
C ASP A 172 7.72 1.23 -11.29
N ALA A 173 7.55 2.17 -12.19
CA ALA A 173 6.32 2.44 -12.93
C ALA A 173 5.12 2.82 -12.05
N SER A 174 5.34 3.48 -10.92
CA SER A 174 4.26 4.02 -10.08
C SER A 174 3.45 5.09 -10.83
N MET A 175 2.16 5.21 -10.52
CA MET A 175 1.27 6.15 -11.23
C MET A 175 1.65 7.62 -11.01
N THR A 176 2.05 7.98 -9.80
CA THR A 176 2.30 9.37 -9.41
C THR A 176 3.56 9.56 -8.56
N ARG A 177 4.44 8.55 -8.51
CA ARG A 177 5.77 8.63 -7.90
C ARG A 177 6.81 8.31 -8.97
N SER A 178 7.98 8.93 -8.85
CA SER A 178 9.09 8.65 -9.77
C SER A 178 9.70 7.28 -9.46
N ASP A 179 10.31 6.66 -10.45
CA ASP A 179 11.14 5.48 -10.21
C ASP A 179 12.34 5.85 -9.32
N ALA A 180 12.77 4.94 -8.47
CA ALA A 180 13.87 5.18 -7.52
C ALA A 180 15.17 5.62 -8.20
N PHE A 181 15.47 5.09 -9.38
CA PHE A 181 16.61 5.52 -10.20
C PHE A 181 16.57 7.01 -10.54
N LEU A 182 15.38 7.59 -10.68
CA LEU A 182 15.19 9.00 -11.06
C LEU A 182 15.16 9.95 -9.85
N GLY A 183 15.28 9.42 -8.62
CA GLY A 183 15.35 10.20 -7.39
C GLY A 183 14.25 9.89 -6.39
N ASP A 184 13.42 10.88 -6.04
CA ASP A 184 12.38 10.72 -5.03
C ASP A 184 11.25 9.79 -5.51
N ASN A 185 11.22 8.60 -4.93
CA ASN A 185 10.29 7.52 -5.28
C ASN A 185 9.03 7.48 -4.40
N HIS A 186 8.87 8.38 -3.45
CA HIS A 186 7.79 8.32 -2.46
C HIS A 186 6.93 9.58 -2.39
N SER A 187 7.46 10.74 -2.76
CA SER A 187 6.68 11.98 -2.77
C SER A 187 5.76 12.07 -3.99
N PHE A 188 4.66 12.81 -3.83
CA PHE A 188 3.76 13.12 -4.93
C PHE A 188 4.48 13.90 -6.03
N ASN A 189 4.39 13.43 -7.27
CA ASN A 189 4.98 14.07 -8.43
C ASN A 189 3.89 14.72 -9.28
N GLU A 190 3.85 16.05 -9.28
CA GLU A 190 2.85 16.82 -10.02
C GLU A 190 2.89 16.54 -11.53
N THR A 191 4.07 16.36 -12.12
CA THR A 191 4.20 16.09 -13.56
C THR A 191 3.53 14.77 -13.93
N LEU A 192 3.76 13.71 -13.14
CA LEU A 192 3.13 12.41 -13.37
C LEU A 192 1.62 12.47 -13.13
N PHE A 193 1.18 13.24 -12.14
CA PHE A 193 -0.24 13.44 -11.92
C PHE A 193 -0.91 14.18 -13.07
N GLN A 194 -0.26 15.20 -13.65
CA GLN A 194 -0.78 15.91 -14.83
C GLN A 194 -0.84 15.01 -16.07
N GLN A 195 0.09 14.08 -16.24
CA GLN A 195 0.01 13.04 -17.28
C GLN A 195 -1.23 12.16 -17.08
N LEU A 196 -1.46 11.71 -15.85
CA LEU A 196 -2.66 10.94 -15.48
C LEU A 196 -3.94 11.73 -15.78
N VAL A 197 -3.99 13.02 -15.44
CA VAL A 197 -5.13 13.92 -15.75
C VAL A 197 -5.35 14.03 -17.25
N ALA A 198 -4.28 14.22 -18.03
CA ALA A 198 -4.38 14.30 -19.50
C ALA A 198 -4.93 13.00 -20.09
N ILE A 199 -4.45 11.85 -19.65
CA ILE A 199 -4.94 10.54 -20.07
C ILE A 199 -6.41 10.37 -19.68
N SER A 200 -6.78 10.70 -18.45
CA SER A 200 -8.17 10.59 -17.97
C SER A 200 -9.13 11.47 -18.77
N ASN A 201 -8.67 12.65 -19.19
CA ASN A 201 -9.44 13.51 -20.09
C ASN A 201 -9.58 12.93 -21.49
N ALA A 202 -8.54 12.27 -22.01
CA ALA A 202 -8.53 11.74 -23.37
C ALA A 202 -9.38 10.47 -23.51
N VAL A 203 -9.29 9.54 -22.57
CA VAL A 203 -9.92 8.21 -22.68
C VAL A 203 -10.92 7.89 -21.56
N GLY A 204 -10.89 8.61 -20.45
CA GLY A 204 -11.72 8.37 -19.26
C GLY A 204 -12.95 9.27 -19.15
N GLY A 205 -13.20 10.15 -20.13
CA GLY A 205 -14.30 11.13 -20.09
C GLY A 205 -14.15 12.16 -18.97
N GLY A 206 -12.91 12.53 -18.61
CA GLY A 206 -12.61 13.50 -17.56
C GLY A 206 -12.56 12.88 -16.15
N LYS A 207 -12.60 11.57 -16.03
CA LYS A 207 -12.53 10.83 -14.76
C LYS A 207 -11.50 9.70 -14.84
N TYR A 208 -10.98 9.30 -13.68
CA TYR A 208 -10.17 8.10 -13.59
C TYR A 208 -11.09 6.88 -13.48
N ASN A 209 -11.15 6.11 -14.55
CA ASN A 209 -11.93 4.87 -14.66
C ASN A 209 -11.07 3.75 -15.25
N VAL A 210 -11.65 2.60 -15.57
CA VAL A 210 -10.91 1.42 -16.07
C VAL A 210 -10.09 1.75 -17.34
N SER A 211 -10.65 2.50 -18.29
CA SER A 211 -9.93 2.89 -19.51
C SER A 211 -8.74 3.81 -19.22
N ALA A 212 -8.94 4.82 -18.38
CA ALA A 212 -7.87 5.70 -17.94
C ALA A 212 -6.80 4.93 -17.12
N ALA A 213 -7.22 4.02 -16.26
CA ALA A 213 -6.34 3.20 -15.44
C ALA A 213 -5.42 2.32 -16.30
N ALA A 214 -5.97 1.64 -17.30
CA ALA A 214 -5.21 0.82 -18.24
C ALA A 214 -4.18 1.65 -19.02
N GLU A 215 -4.59 2.78 -19.60
CA GLU A 215 -3.70 3.65 -20.36
C GLU A 215 -2.61 4.28 -19.48
N VAL A 216 -2.95 4.74 -18.26
CA VAL A 216 -1.95 5.24 -17.31
C VAL A 216 -0.93 4.15 -16.99
N ARG A 217 -1.37 2.92 -16.73
CA ARG A 217 -0.47 1.81 -16.45
C ARG A 217 0.47 1.53 -17.62
N PHE A 218 -0.05 1.51 -18.84
CA PHE A 218 0.74 1.30 -20.02
C PHE A 218 1.78 2.42 -20.22
N GLN A 219 1.37 3.68 -20.16
CA GLN A 219 2.27 4.83 -20.33
C GLN A 219 3.37 4.85 -19.24
N ARG A 220 3.03 4.59 -17.99
CA ARG A 220 4.01 4.53 -16.90
C ARG A 220 5.03 3.40 -17.09
N PHE A 221 4.56 2.24 -17.57
CA PHE A 221 5.46 1.14 -17.93
C PHE A 221 6.44 1.54 -19.04
N GLN A 222 5.94 2.13 -20.13
CA GLN A 222 6.76 2.58 -21.24
C GLN A 222 7.76 3.66 -20.83
N ASP A 223 7.35 4.62 -20.00
CA ASP A 223 8.24 5.64 -19.46
C ASP A 223 9.39 5.03 -18.67
N SER A 224 9.09 4.08 -17.78
CA SER A 224 10.09 3.42 -16.94
C SER A 224 11.06 2.57 -17.76
N VAL A 225 10.55 1.76 -18.70
CA VAL A 225 11.41 0.99 -19.63
C VAL A 225 12.36 1.90 -20.40
N THR A 226 11.90 3.08 -20.80
CA THR A 226 12.68 3.98 -21.65
C THR A 226 13.69 4.80 -20.84
N ARG A 227 13.39 5.16 -19.61
CA ARG A 227 14.15 6.16 -18.83
C ARG A 227 14.90 5.58 -17.63
N ASN A 228 14.55 4.38 -17.18
CA ASN A 228 15.15 3.75 -16.02
C ASN A 228 16.00 2.53 -16.42
N PRO A 229 17.33 2.66 -16.47
CA PRO A 229 18.21 1.54 -16.85
C PRO A 229 18.24 0.42 -15.80
N THR A 230 17.69 0.64 -14.60
CA THR A 230 17.58 -0.36 -13.54
C THR A 230 16.14 -0.86 -13.39
N PHE A 231 15.29 -0.61 -14.40
CA PHE A 231 13.88 -0.98 -14.36
C PHE A 231 13.67 -2.44 -14.01
N ASP A 232 12.89 -2.68 -12.94
CA ASP A 232 12.49 -4.02 -12.52
C ASP A 232 10.96 -4.05 -12.32
N PHE A 233 10.31 -4.86 -13.13
CA PHE A 233 8.87 -5.10 -13.08
C PHE A 233 8.56 -6.59 -12.94
N SER A 234 9.49 -7.34 -12.35
CA SER A 234 9.31 -8.74 -12.02
C SER A 234 8.33 -8.92 -10.85
N ASN A 235 7.83 -10.14 -10.66
CA ASN A 235 7.03 -10.45 -9.48
C ASN A 235 7.85 -10.32 -8.18
N PRO A 236 7.28 -9.77 -7.11
CA PRO A 236 5.86 -9.41 -6.95
C PRO A 236 5.50 -7.97 -7.39
N ARG A 237 6.46 -7.15 -7.85
CA ARG A 237 6.17 -5.76 -8.28
C ARG A 237 5.10 -5.69 -9.37
N PHE A 238 5.13 -6.60 -10.35
CA PHE A 238 4.09 -6.68 -11.38
C PHE A 238 2.69 -6.72 -10.74
N ALA A 239 2.45 -7.66 -9.82
CA ALA A 239 1.15 -7.83 -9.18
C ALA A 239 0.73 -6.61 -8.34
N THR A 240 1.67 -6.02 -7.56
CA THR A 240 1.38 -4.83 -6.75
C THR A 240 1.04 -3.63 -7.61
N ALA A 241 1.74 -3.41 -8.73
CA ALA A 241 1.49 -2.28 -9.63
C ALA A 241 0.09 -2.31 -10.25
N PHE A 242 -0.41 -3.49 -10.62
CA PHE A 242 -1.78 -3.63 -11.11
C PHE A 242 -2.81 -3.41 -9.99
N GLY A 243 -2.58 -3.94 -8.78
CA GLY A 243 -3.41 -3.65 -7.61
C GLY A 243 -3.51 -2.15 -7.32
N GLU A 244 -2.37 -1.45 -7.34
CA GLU A 244 -2.30 0.02 -7.15
C GLU A 244 -3.15 0.78 -8.17
N THR A 245 -3.28 0.26 -9.38
CA THR A 245 -4.08 0.89 -10.46
C THR A 245 -5.58 0.84 -10.16
N ILE A 246 -6.04 -0.20 -9.45
CA ILE A 246 -7.45 -0.45 -9.14
C ILE A 246 -7.87 0.21 -7.82
N PHE A 247 -7.00 0.23 -6.83
CA PHE A 247 -7.32 0.70 -5.48
C PHE A 247 -7.94 2.11 -5.43
N PRO A 248 -7.56 3.09 -6.28
CA PRO A 248 -8.23 4.38 -6.28
C PRO A 248 -9.73 4.28 -6.60
N MET A 249 -10.10 3.44 -7.54
CA MET A 249 -11.52 3.21 -7.88
C MET A 249 -12.24 2.41 -6.78
N ALA A 250 -11.55 1.49 -6.14
CA ALA A 250 -12.12 0.67 -5.07
C ALA A 250 -12.35 1.45 -3.75
N PHE A 251 -11.45 2.39 -3.42
CA PHE A 251 -11.37 2.97 -2.08
C PHE A 251 -11.51 4.49 -2.00
N PHE A 252 -11.34 5.25 -3.09
CA PHE A 252 -11.35 6.70 -3.09
C PHE A 252 -12.62 7.29 -3.70
N ILE A 253 -13.45 6.47 -4.31
CA ILE A 253 -14.81 6.85 -4.71
C ILE A 253 -15.70 6.86 -3.46
N ASP A 254 -16.52 7.91 -3.28
CA ASP A 254 -17.51 7.93 -2.22
C ASP A 254 -18.44 6.73 -2.38
N GLY A 255 -18.67 5.99 -1.31
CA GLY A 255 -19.43 4.74 -1.34
C GLY A 255 -20.88 4.90 -1.79
N ARG A 256 -21.40 6.13 -1.85
CA ARG A 256 -22.72 6.48 -2.41
C ARG A 256 -22.72 6.54 -3.94
N ASP A 257 -21.55 6.79 -4.55
CA ASP A 257 -21.36 6.77 -5.99
C ASP A 257 -21.11 5.34 -6.49
N LYS A 258 -21.88 4.91 -7.45
CA LYS A 258 -21.79 3.57 -8.06
C LYS A 258 -21.17 3.59 -9.46
N SER A 259 -20.59 4.72 -9.89
CA SER A 259 -20.10 4.91 -11.26
C SER A 259 -18.79 4.22 -11.57
N LEU A 260 -18.03 3.75 -10.57
CA LEU A 260 -16.66 3.24 -10.69
C LEU A 260 -15.72 4.19 -11.46
N ALA A 261 -15.99 5.48 -11.38
CA ALA A 261 -15.26 6.53 -12.07
C ALA A 261 -14.88 7.64 -11.07
N LEU A 262 -13.62 7.67 -10.67
CA LEU A 262 -13.11 8.58 -9.65
C LEU A 262 -12.93 9.98 -10.22
N ASP A 263 -13.47 10.96 -9.52
CA ASP A 263 -13.25 12.38 -9.81
C ASP A 263 -11.78 12.75 -9.59
N LEU A 264 -11.19 13.50 -10.53
CA LEU A 264 -9.76 13.82 -10.50
C LEU A 264 -9.38 14.76 -9.36
N GLU A 265 -10.27 15.64 -8.91
CA GLU A 265 -10.02 16.49 -7.74
C GLU A 265 -10.07 15.67 -6.44
N VAL A 266 -10.98 14.71 -6.34
CA VAL A 266 -11.01 13.76 -5.23
C VAL A 266 -9.72 12.94 -5.22
N MET A 267 -9.29 12.44 -6.38
CA MET A 267 -8.03 11.70 -6.53
C MET A 267 -6.83 12.55 -6.08
N ARG A 268 -6.77 13.83 -6.47
CA ARG A 268 -5.72 14.75 -6.01
C ARG A 268 -5.71 14.87 -4.49
N GLY A 269 -6.87 15.04 -3.87
CA GLY A 269 -6.98 15.13 -2.41
C GLY A 269 -6.34 13.94 -1.69
N PHE A 270 -6.58 12.71 -2.18
CA PHE A 270 -5.96 11.51 -1.63
C PHE A 270 -4.45 11.43 -1.92
N PHE A 271 -4.04 11.69 -3.15
CA PHE A 271 -2.66 11.46 -3.59
C PHE A 271 -1.69 12.55 -3.12
N GLN A 272 -2.11 13.80 -3.13
CA GLN A 272 -1.29 14.97 -2.78
C GLN A 272 -1.47 15.37 -1.33
N ASP A 273 -2.72 15.52 -0.88
CA ASP A 273 -3.04 16.15 0.41
C ASP A 273 -3.28 15.14 1.52
N SER A 274 -3.31 13.85 1.19
CA SER A 274 -3.65 12.77 2.14
C SER A 274 -4.96 13.06 2.87
N ARG A 275 -5.98 13.47 2.11
CA ARG A 275 -7.23 14.03 2.62
C ARG A 275 -8.45 13.44 1.93
N MET A 276 -9.40 12.97 2.72
CA MET A 276 -10.74 12.58 2.26
C MET A 276 -11.59 13.82 1.98
N PRO A 277 -12.51 13.77 0.99
CA PRO A 277 -13.55 14.77 0.85
C PRO A 277 -14.37 14.97 2.13
N VAL A 278 -14.99 16.13 2.28
CA VAL A 278 -15.97 16.35 3.36
C VAL A 278 -17.12 15.37 3.17
N ASP A 279 -17.63 14.81 4.28
CA ASP A 279 -18.74 13.84 4.25
C ASP A 279 -18.45 12.57 3.44
N PHE A 280 -17.18 12.14 3.40
CA PHE A 280 -16.76 10.95 2.65
C PHE A 280 -17.23 9.66 3.34
N HIS A 281 -17.92 8.82 2.57
CA HIS A 281 -18.36 7.50 3.00
C HIS A 281 -17.49 6.40 2.36
N ARG A 282 -17.06 5.46 3.18
CA ARG A 282 -16.46 4.23 2.63
C ARG A 282 -17.50 3.45 1.83
N ARG A 283 -17.04 2.62 0.93
CA ARG A 283 -17.89 1.74 0.10
C ARG A 283 -18.84 0.87 0.94
N ASP A 284 -19.97 0.51 0.34
CA ASP A 284 -20.88 -0.53 0.82
C ASP A 284 -20.37 -1.89 0.35
N GLY A 285 -20.20 -2.81 1.27
CA GLY A 285 -19.59 -4.13 1.03
C GLY A 285 -18.06 -4.10 1.00
N ALA A 286 -17.45 -5.15 1.53
CA ALA A 286 -16.00 -5.28 1.57
C ALA A 286 -15.42 -5.59 0.18
N PHE A 287 -14.30 -4.94 -0.15
CA PHE A 287 -13.55 -5.21 -1.38
C PHE A 287 -12.47 -6.26 -1.13
N ASP A 288 -12.53 -7.38 -1.83
CA ASP A 288 -11.65 -8.53 -1.62
C ASP A 288 -10.46 -8.63 -2.60
N GLY A 289 -10.32 -7.64 -3.49
CA GLY A 289 -9.25 -7.64 -4.48
C GLY A 289 -9.39 -8.72 -5.54
N GLY A 290 -10.45 -9.50 -5.51
CA GLY A 290 -10.85 -10.48 -6.51
C GLY A 290 -12.20 -10.11 -7.12
N GLY A 291 -12.55 -10.72 -8.24
CA GLY A 291 -13.85 -10.53 -8.89
C GLY A 291 -13.80 -9.55 -10.06
N THR A 292 -14.98 -9.18 -10.54
CA THR A 292 -15.22 -8.48 -11.80
C THR A 292 -14.40 -7.20 -12.00
N GLU A 293 -14.08 -6.48 -10.94
CA GLU A 293 -13.29 -5.23 -11.04
C GLU A 293 -11.82 -5.51 -11.39
N PHE A 294 -11.25 -6.58 -10.81
CA PHE A 294 -9.88 -7.03 -11.12
C PHE A 294 -9.85 -7.68 -12.51
N ASP A 295 -10.84 -8.52 -12.81
CA ASP A 295 -10.98 -9.21 -14.09
C ASP A 295 -11.20 -8.23 -15.25
N LEU A 296 -11.87 -7.11 -15.03
CA LEU A 296 -12.08 -6.08 -16.06
C LEU A 296 -10.77 -5.43 -16.52
N ILE A 297 -9.82 -5.22 -15.63
CA ILE A 297 -8.52 -4.62 -16.00
C ILE A 297 -7.57 -5.66 -16.58
N PHE A 298 -7.54 -6.88 -16.03
CA PHE A 298 -6.70 -7.96 -16.56
C PHE A 298 -7.21 -8.55 -17.88
N ASN A 299 -8.53 -8.50 -18.12
CA ASN A 299 -9.16 -9.04 -19.33
C ASN A 299 -9.40 -7.98 -20.42
N SER A 300 -9.08 -6.71 -20.18
CA SER A 300 -9.03 -5.71 -21.26
C SER A 300 -7.79 -5.97 -22.15
N HIS A 301 -7.80 -7.13 -22.81
CA HIS A 301 -6.69 -7.67 -23.61
C HIS A 301 -6.23 -6.80 -24.79
N ASP A 302 -6.89 -5.68 -25.06
CA ASP A 302 -6.54 -4.81 -26.18
C ASP A 302 -5.38 -3.83 -25.88
N TYR A 303 -4.82 -3.87 -24.66
CA TYR A 303 -3.78 -2.92 -24.21
C TYR A 303 -2.45 -3.57 -23.78
N PHE A 304 -2.30 -4.91 -23.85
CA PHE A 304 -1.05 -5.59 -23.50
C PHE A 304 -0.62 -6.62 -24.55
#